data_62f83ccf14d69843119524774554e23e
#
_entry.id   62f83ccf14d69843119524774554e23e
#
_cell.length_a   1.000
_cell.length_b   1.000
_cell.length_c   1.000
_cell.angle_alpha   90.00
_cell.angle_beta   90.00
_cell.angle_gamma   90.00
#
_symmetry.space_group_name_H-M   'P 1'
#
loop_
_entity.id
_entity.type
_entity.pdbx_description
1 polymer ?
#
loop_
_entity_poly.entity_id
_entity_poly.type
_entity_poly.pdbx_seq_one_letter_code
_entity_poly.pdbx_strand_id
1 'polypeptide(L)'
;TLDRSSAASDVYKRQSQDAMNAVSLAFPLQTLCIAFAVGTGVGMNALLARSLGEKNMQAVDRAAGTGLFLTLCTAAVFAVLGFSLATPFFRFQTENAQIIAYGRDYVMICIGGSLGLFLQIYGERLLQSTGRTDLSMISQIAGAVCNIVLDTILIFGLLGFPRMEVAGAAVATIVGQFVGAGLGLFLNLK
;
A
#
# COMPACT_ATOMS: atom_id res chain seq x y z
N THR A 1 -31.79 30.17 10.24
CA THR A 1 -31.68 28.68 10.10
C THR A 1 -31.09 28.28 8.77
N LEU A 2 -31.46 28.94 7.66
CA LEU A 2 -30.93 28.68 6.31
C LEU A 2 -29.42 28.98 6.19
N ASP A 3 -28.93 30.04 6.83
CA ASP A 3 -27.52 30.46 6.81
C ASP A 3 -26.59 29.43 7.49
N ARG A 4 -27.01 28.84 8.62
CA ARG A 4 -26.25 27.79 9.31
C ARG A 4 -26.17 26.50 8.51
N SER A 5 -27.21 26.14 7.77
CA SER A 5 -27.24 24.95 6.91
C SER A 5 -26.32 25.13 5.71
N SER A 6 -26.30 26.32 5.10
CA SER A 6 -25.42 26.69 4.00
C SER A 6 -23.95 26.67 4.45
N ALA A 7 -23.62 27.31 5.56
CA ALA A 7 -22.28 27.34 6.13
C ALA A 7 -21.77 25.93 6.49
N ALA A 8 -22.61 25.07 7.08
CA ALA A 8 -22.24 23.69 7.38
C ALA A 8 -21.99 22.87 6.11
N SER A 9 -22.78 23.08 5.06
CA SER A 9 -22.58 22.43 3.75
C SER A 9 -21.27 22.86 3.09
N ASP A 10 -20.93 24.14 3.17
CA ASP A 10 -19.70 24.69 2.59
C ASP A 10 -18.45 24.20 3.34
N VAL A 11 -18.52 24.12 4.68
CA VAL A 11 -17.43 23.51 5.49
C VAL A 11 -17.23 22.06 5.11
N TYR A 12 -18.30 21.28 4.98
CA TYR A 12 -18.22 19.87 4.59
C TYR A 12 -17.63 19.67 3.20
N LYS A 13 -18.03 20.49 2.22
CA LYS A 13 -17.47 20.47 0.87
C LYS A 13 -15.96 20.78 0.85
N ARG A 14 -15.55 21.82 1.61
CA ARG A 14 -14.12 22.18 1.73
C ARG A 14 -13.30 21.04 2.36
N GLN A 15 -13.79 20.43 3.43
CA GLN A 15 -13.14 19.31 4.09
C GLN A 15 -12.97 18.10 3.15
N SER A 16 -14.00 17.79 2.36
CA SER A 16 -13.91 16.74 1.34
C SER A 16 -12.89 17.06 0.24
N GLN A 17 -12.80 18.33 -0.20
CA GLN A 17 -11.81 18.78 -1.17
C GLN A 17 -10.38 18.72 -0.62
N ASP A 18 -10.18 19.16 0.62
CA ASP A 18 -8.87 19.12 1.29
C ASP A 18 -8.38 17.66 1.47
N ALA A 19 -9.29 16.73 1.79
CA ALA A 19 -9.01 15.31 1.87
C ALA A 19 -8.55 14.74 0.51
N MET A 20 -9.25 15.06 -0.57
CA MET A 20 -8.89 14.63 -1.93
C MET A 20 -7.54 15.23 -2.37
N ASN A 21 -7.31 16.51 -2.08
CA ASN A 21 -6.05 17.18 -2.39
C ASN A 21 -4.88 16.53 -1.63
N ALA A 22 -5.06 16.20 -0.35
CA ALA A 22 -4.05 15.55 0.46
C ALA A 22 -3.63 14.19 -0.13
N VAL A 23 -4.59 13.35 -0.54
CA VAL A 23 -4.32 12.06 -1.17
C VAL A 23 -3.62 12.25 -2.52
N SER A 24 -4.06 13.22 -3.33
CA SER A 24 -3.45 13.51 -4.63
C SER A 24 -1.99 13.97 -4.50
N LEU A 25 -1.69 14.79 -3.49
CA LEU A 25 -0.33 15.23 -3.20
C LEU A 25 0.55 14.08 -2.64
N ALA A 26 -0.03 13.08 -1.99
CA ALA A 26 0.68 11.89 -1.52
C ALA A 26 1.06 10.91 -2.64
N PHE A 27 0.37 10.97 -3.79
CA PHE A 27 0.49 10.02 -4.89
C PHE A 27 1.93 9.83 -5.42
N PRO A 28 2.78 10.87 -5.59
CA PRO A 28 4.16 10.70 -6.02
C PRO A 28 4.99 9.85 -5.06
N LEU A 29 4.83 10.02 -3.74
CA LEU A 29 5.52 9.20 -2.74
C LEU A 29 5.07 7.75 -2.78
N GLN A 30 3.78 7.53 -2.93
CA GLN A 30 3.20 6.20 -3.06
C GLN A 30 3.69 5.48 -4.32
N THR A 31 3.71 6.20 -5.45
CA THR A 31 4.24 5.69 -6.72
C THR A 31 5.71 5.33 -6.62
N LEU A 32 6.51 6.14 -5.93
CA LEU A 32 7.93 5.85 -5.68
C LEU A 32 8.09 4.56 -4.86
N CYS A 33 7.31 4.40 -3.79
CA CYS A 33 7.31 3.19 -2.97
C CYS A 33 6.95 1.94 -3.80
N ILE A 34 5.89 2.01 -4.61
CA ILE A 34 5.46 0.95 -5.52
C ILE A 34 6.56 0.62 -6.55
N ALA A 35 7.20 1.64 -7.14
CA ALA A 35 8.26 1.44 -8.12
C ALA A 35 9.45 0.66 -7.56
N PHE A 36 9.87 0.95 -6.32
CA PHE A 36 10.91 0.18 -5.64
C PHE A 36 10.47 -1.25 -5.34
N ALA A 37 9.25 -1.45 -4.87
CA ALA A 37 8.70 -2.78 -4.59
C ALA A 37 8.62 -3.63 -5.86
N VAL A 38 8.09 -3.06 -6.94
CA VAL A 38 8.00 -3.74 -8.25
C VAL A 38 9.39 -3.99 -8.84
N GLY A 39 10.30 -3.01 -8.80
CA GLY A 39 11.65 -3.15 -9.33
C GLY A 39 12.43 -4.28 -8.65
N THR A 40 12.40 -4.33 -7.32
CA THR A 40 13.01 -5.42 -6.53
C THR A 40 12.35 -6.76 -6.87
N GLY A 41 11.02 -6.79 -6.97
CA GLY A 41 10.26 -7.99 -7.31
C GLY A 41 10.54 -8.52 -8.71
N VAL A 42 10.67 -7.63 -9.71
CA VAL A 42 11.00 -8.03 -11.10
C VAL A 42 12.41 -8.62 -11.18
N GLY A 43 13.39 -8.01 -10.51
CA GLY A 43 14.75 -8.53 -10.44
C GLY A 43 14.80 -9.95 -9.84
N MET A 44 14.10 -10.14 -8.72
CA MET A 44 13.98 -11.46 -8.09
C MET A 44 13.29 -12.48 -9.00
N ASN A 45 12.16 -12.08 -9.65
CA ASN A 45 11.43 -12.97 -10.57
C ASN A 45 12.31 -13.47 -11.72
N ALA A 46 13.12 -12.58 -12.31
CA ALA A 46 14.06 -12.96 -13.38
C ALA A 46 15.10 -14.00 -12.92
N LEU A 47 15.67 -13.80 -11.73
CA LEU A 47 16.63 -14.75 -11.14
C LEU A 47 15.98 -16.10 -10.82
N LEU A 48 14.79 -16.10 -10.25
CA LEU A 48 14.03 -17.30 -9.93
C LEU A 48 13.67 -18.08 -11.20
N ALA A 49 13.10 -17.43 -12.20
CA ALA A 49 12.70 -18.06 -13.46
C ALA A 49 13.92 -18.69 -14.18
N ARG A 50 15.05 -18.00 -14.17
CA ARG A 50 16.31 -18.53 -14.72
C ARG A 50 16.79 -19.76 -13.95
N SER A 51 16.86 -19.68 -12.62
CA SER A 51 17.34 -20.78 -11.78
C SER A 51 16.43 -22.01 -11.84
N LEU A 52 15.12 -21.80 -11.99
CA LEU A 52 14.14 -22.88 -12.23
C LEU A 52 14.36 -23.54 -13.60
N GLY A 53 14.62 -22.73 -14.64
CA GLY A 53 14.94 -23.25 -16.00
C GLY A 53 16.22 -24.05 -16.02
N GLU A 54 17.24 -23.68 -15.26
CA GLU A 54 18.48 -24.39 -15.06
C GLU A 54 18.35 -25.61 -14.11
N LYS A 55 17.17 -25.85 -13.53
CA LYS A 55 16.88 -26.88 -12.52
C LYS A 55 17.80 -26.84 -11.30
N ASN A 56 18.34 -25.67 -10.98
CA ASN A 56 19.24 -25.45 -9.86
C ASN A 56 18.48 -25.01 -8.62
N MET A 57 17.96 -25.96 -7.84
CA MET A 57 17.14 -25.68 -6.65
C MET A 57 17.89 -24.88 -5.58
N GLN A 58 19.20 -25.07 -5.44
CA GLN A 58 20.00 -24.26 -4.50
C GLN A 58 20.04 -22.78 -4.91
N ALA A 59 20.11 -22.49 -6.21
CA ALA A 59 20.04 -21.13 -6.72
C ALA A 59 18.63 -20.53 -6.54
N VAL A 60 17.58 -21.35 -6.70
CA VAL A 60 16.19 -20.93 -6.42
C VAL A 60 16.03 -20.52 -4.96
N ASP A 61 16.45 -21.35 -4.02
CA ASP A 61 16.36 -21.05 -2.58
C ASP A 61 17.13 -19.80 -2.20
N ARG A 62 18.34 -19.64 -2.74
CA ARG A 62 19.14 -18.42 -2.52
C ARG A 62 18.49 -17.18 -3.10
N ALA A 63 17.95 -17.27 -4.31
CA ALA A 63 17.26 -16.13 -4.96
C ALA A 63 16.00 -15.74 -4.19
N ALA A 64 15.19 -16.70 -3.74
CA ALA A 64 14.01 -16.45 -2.91
C ALA A 64 14.40 -15.84 -1.56
N GLY A 65 15.37 -16.41 -0.84
CA GLY A 65 15.84 -15.90 0.45
C GLY A 65 16.44 -14.49 0.35
N THR A 66 17.28 -14.24 -0.66
CA THR A 66 17.84 -12.91 -0.91
C THR A 66 16.74 -11.92 -1.29
N GLY A 67 15.77 -12.33 -2.10
CA GLY A 67 14.61 -11.53 -2.47
C GLY A 67 13.77 -11.15 -1.26
N LEU A 68 13.52 -12.09 -0.33
CA LEU A 68 12.82 -11.80 0.92
C LEU A 68 13.60 -10.81 1.79
N PHE A 69 14.90 -11.03 1.95
CA PHE A 69 15.75 -10.12 2.72
C PHE A 69 15.74 -8.69 2.16
N LEU A 70 15.91 -8.54 0.84
CA LEU A 70 15.84 -7.23 0.18
C LEU A 70 14.46 -6.60 0.33
N THR A 71 13.38 -7.38 0.21
CA THR A 71 11.99 -6.95 0.43
C THR A 71 11.81 -6.37 1.82
N LEU A 72 12.29 -7.05 2.86
CA LEU A 72 12.20 -6.60 4.23
C LEU A 72 13.06 -5.36 4.49
N CYS A 73 14.29 -5.34 4.00
CA CYS A 73 15.17 -4.16 4.12
C CYS A 73 14.58 -2.93 3.44
N THR A 74 14.07 -3.08 2.21
CA THR A 74 13.47 -1.97 1.47
C THR A 74 12.19 -1.49 2.16
N ALA A 75 11.34 -2.39 2.63
CA ALA A 75 10.15 -2.03 3.41
C ALA A 75 10.52 -1.26 4.69
N ALA A 76 11.55 -1.69 5.41
CA ALA A 76 12.03 -0.99 6.61
C ALA A 76 12.54 0.43 6.28
N VAL A 77 13.29 0.60 5.18
CA VAL A 77 13.75 1.91 4.71
C VAL A 77 12.56 2.81 4.39
N PHE A 78 11.58 2.31 3.63
CA PHE A 78 10.38 3.09 3.30
C PHE A 78 9.52 3.40 4.53
N ALA A 79 9.42 2.48 5.50
CA ALA A 79 8.74 2.75 6.75
C ALA A 79 9.39 3.93 7.50
N VAL A 80 10.72 3.93 7.65
CA VAL A 80 11.47 5.05 8.26
C VAL A 80 11.27 6.34 7.47
N LEU A 81 11.35 6.30 6.14
CA LEU A 81 11.12 7.48 5.29
C LEU A 81 9.69 7.99 5.41
N GLY A 82 8.68 7.12 5.45
CA GLY A 82 7.28 7.47 5.63
C GLY A 82 7.03 8.21 6.93
N PHE A 83 7.63 7.77 8.04
CA PHE A 83 7.50 8.47 9.32
C PHE A 83 8.30 9.77 9.38
N SER A 84 9.49 9.81 8.78
CA SER A 84 10.41 10.96 8.87
C SER A 84 10.05 12.07 7.89
N LEU A 85 9.68 11.73 6.65
CA LEU A 85 9.52 12.69 5.55
C LEU A 85 8.07 13.14 5.32
N ALA A 86 7.07 12.49 5.90
CA ALA A 86 5.67 12.83 5.67
C ALA A 86 5.38 14.32 5.94
N THR A 87 5.75 14.82 7.12
CA THR A 87 5.49 16.22 7.50
C THR A 87 6.27 17.23 6.65
N PRO A 88 7.61 17.12 6.47
CA PRO A 88 8.35 18.08 5.65
C PRO A 88 7.93 18.05 4.19
N PHE A 89 7.56 16.89 3.64
CA PHE A 89 7.09 16.75 2.28
C PHE A 89 5.82 17.58 2.01
N PHE A 90 4.81 17.49 2.89
CA PHE A 90 3.59 18.26 2.73
C PHE A 90 3.78 19.75 3.00
N ARG A 91 4.62 20.13 3.97
CA ARG A 91 4.94 21.54 4.24
C ARG A 91 5.62 22.22 3.05
N PHE A 92 6.36 21.45 2.25
CA PHE A 92 6.98 22.00 1.04
C PHE A 92 5.96 22.24 -0.09
N GLN A 93 4.86 21.47 -0.12
CA GLN A 93 3.88 21.53 -1.21
C GLN A 93 2.70 22.47 -0.94
N THR A 94 2.34 22.71 0.31
CA THR A 94 1.16 23.51 0.68
C THR A 94 1.32 24.17 2.04
N GLU A 95 0.67 25.33 2.19
CA GLU A 95 0.56 26.04 3.46
C GLU A 95 -0.74 25.70 4.22
N ASN A 96 -1.67 24.97 3.57
CA ASN A 96 -2.95 24.59 4.19
C ASN A 96 -2.72 23.54 5.27
N ALA A 97 -2.90 23.93 6.54
CA ALA A 97 -2.68 23.06 7.71
C ALA A 97 -3.56 21.80 7.69
N GLN A 98 -4.77 21.87 7.13
CA GLN A 98 -5.68 20.72 7.04
C GLN A 98 -5.18 19.68 6.03
N ILE A 99 -4.71 20.13 4.85
CA ILE A 99 -4.11 19.25 3.83
C ILE A 99 -2.84 18.61 4.36
N ILE A 100 -2.00 19.37 5.09
CA ILE A 100 -0.79 18.84 5.73
C ILE A 100 -1.14 17.74 6.75
N ALA A 101 -2.16 17.95 7.58
CA ALA A 101 -2.59 16.98 8.58
C ALA A 101 -3.09 15.68 7.92
N TYR A 102 -4.02 15.77 6.99
CA TYR A 102 -4.56 14.62 6.27
C TYR A 102 -3.49 13.87 5.48
N GLY A 103 -2.65 14.60 4.76
CA GLY A 103 -1.60 14.01 3.94
C GLY A 103 -0.52 13.32 4.76
N ARG A 104 -0.12 13.94 5.88
CA ARG A 104 0.82 13.34 6.84
C ARG A 104 0.27 12.01 7.36
N ASP A 105 -0.96 12.01 7.88
CA ASP A 105 -1.56 10.82 8.47
C ASP A 105 -1.72 9.71 7.42
N TYR A 106 -2.12 10.06 6.20
CA TYR A 106 -2.19 9.13 5.07
C TYR A 106 -0.85 8.50 4.73
N VAL A 107 0.20 9.32 4.56
CA VAL A 107 1.55 8.85 4.19
C VAL A 107 2.18 8.04 5.32
N MET A 108 2.04 8.48 6.58
CA MET A 108 2.55 7.74 7.74
C MET A 108 1.91 6.35 7.83
N ILE A 109 0.62 6.22 7.54
CA ILE A 109 -0.06 4.93 7.53
C ILE A 109 0.36 4.13 6.30
N CYS A 110 0.19 4.65 5.07
CA CYS A 110 0.43 3.89 3.84
C CYS A 110 1.90 3.51 3.64
N ILE A 111 2.83 4.45 3.83
CA ILE A 111 4.26 4.19 3.61
C ILE A 111 4.89 3.61 4.87
N GLY A 112 4.49 4.06 6.06
CA GLY A 112 4.91 3.44 7.32
C GLY A 112 4.47 1.99 7.43
N GLY A 113 3.29 1.65 6.90
CA GLY A 113 2.77 0.28 6.79
C GLY A 113 3.12 -0.46 5.49
N SER A 114 4.07 0.04 4.70
CA SER A 114 4.42 -0.51 3.37
C SER A 114 4.89 -1.96 3.34
N LEU A 115 5.20 -2.55 4.50
CA LEU A 115 5.56 -3.97 4.61
C LEU A 115 4.53 -4.89 3.93
N GLY A 116 3.22 -4.58 4.05
CA GLY A 116 2.15 -5.31 3.38
C GLY A 116 2.31 -5.31 1.87
N LEU A 117 2.55 -4.12 1.29
CA LEU A 117 2.79 -3.94 -0.15
C LEU A 117 4.00 -4.75 -0.64
N PHE A 118 5.13 -4.63 0.06
CA PHE A 118 6.35 -5.31 -0.31
C PHE A 118 6.22 -6.84 -0.23
N LEU A 119 5.59 -7.36 0.82
CA LEU A 119 5.33 -8.80 0.98
C LEU A 119 4.32 -9.32 -0.04
N GLN A 120 3.29 -8.54 -0.38
CA GLN A 120 2.33 -8.89 -1.41
C GLN A 120 3.04 -9.06 -2.75
N ILE A 121 3.82 -8.06 -3.19
CA ILE A 121 4.56 -8.12 -4.45
C ILE A 121 5.57 -9.28 -4.43
N TYR A 122 6.27 -9.51 -3.32
CA TYR A 122 7.17 -10.66 -3.16
C TYR A 122 6.45 -11.98 -3.40
N GLY A 123 5.33 -12.23 -2.72
CA GLY A 123 4.54 -13.46 -2.86
C GLY A 123 3.99 -13.65 -4.28
N GLU A 124 3.54 -12.57 -4.92
CA GLU A 124 3.06 -12.57 -6.31
C GLU A 124 4.19 -12.95 -7.29
N ARG A 125 5.39 -12.41 -7.10
CA ARG A 125 6.54 -12.74 -7.97
C ARG A 125 7.01 -14.17 -7.81
N LEU A 126 6.93 -14.74 -6.61
CA LEU A 126 7.18 -16.18 -6.41
C LEU A 126 6.21 -17.04 -7.23
N LEU A 127 4.90 -16.73 -7.16
CA LEU A 127 3.88 -17.44 -7.94
C LEU A 127 4.09 -17.30 -9.46
N GLN A 128 4.42 -16.09 -9.90
CA GLN A 128 4.68 -15.83 -11.33
C GLN A 128 5.93 -16.54 -11.85
N SER A 129 7.01 -16.62 -11.05
CA SER A 129 8.23 -17.32 -11.45
C SER A 129 8.04 -18.82 -11.64
N THR A 130 7.07 -19.40 -10.94
CA THR A 130 6.69 -20.82 -11.07
C THR A 130 5.62 -21.06 -12.14
N GLY A 131 5.22 -20.04 -12.90
CA GLY A 131 4.17 -20.12 -13.92
C GLY A 131 2.74 -20.09 -13.39
N ARG A 132 2.54 -19.94 -12.08
CA ARG A 132 1.21 -19.90 -11.42
C ARG A 132 0.65 -18.47 -11.36
N THR A 133 0.59 -17.81 -12.50
CA THR A 133 0.12 -16.41 -12.60
C THR A 133 -1.36 -16.26 -12.24
N ASP A 134 -2.16 -17.29 -12.48
CA ASP A 134 -3.57 -17.38 -12.07
C ASP A 134 -3.74 -17.20 -10.56
N LEU A 135 -2.91 -17.84 -9.75
CA LEU A 135 -2.92 -17.71 -8.30
C LEU A 135 -2.44 -16.35 -7.82
N SER A 136 -1.47 -15.76 -8.51
CA SER A 136 -1.04 -14.38 -8.28
C SER A 136 -2.21 -13.42 -8.49
N MET A 137 -2.98 -13.58 -9.58
CA MET A 137 -4.18 -12.76 -9.83
C MET A 137 -5.25 -12.93 -8.74
N ILE A 138 -5.47 -14.15 -8.25
CA ILE A 138 -6.43 -14.42 -7.17
C ILE A 138 -6.04 -13.66 -5.90
N SER A 139 -4.74 -13.67 -5.53
CA SER A 139 -4.26 -12.94 -4.35
C SER A 139 -4.44 -11.44 -4.48
N GLN A 140 -4.19 -10.87 -5.66
CA GLN A 140 -4.41 -9.45 -5.95
C GLN A 140 -5.89 -9.07 -5.87
N ILE A 141 -6.76 -9.87 -6.48
CA ILE A 141 -8.21 -9.62 -6.46
C ILE A 141 -8.74 -9.68 -5.02
N ALA A 142 -8.31 -10.67 -4.23
CA ALA A 142 -8.72 -10.78 -2.84
C ALA A 142 -8.31 -9.55 -2.02
N GLY A 143 -7.07 -9.07 -2.19
CA GLY A 143 -6.58 -7.84 -1.57
C GLY A 143 -7.39 -6.61 -1.99
N ALA A 144 -7.67 -6.48 -3.30
CA ALA A 144 -8.43 -5.36 -3.85
C ALA A 144 -9.88 -5.35 -3.37
N VAL A 145 -10.56 -6.50 -3.35
CA VAL A 145 -11.94 -6.62 -2.84
C VAL A 145 -11.98 -6.27 -1.35
N CYS A 146 -11.04 -6.78 -0.56
CA CYS A 146 -10.92 -6.44 0.86
C CYS A 146 -10.74 -4.93 1.06
N ASN A 147 -9.86 -4.30 0.29
CA ASN A 147 -9.66 -2.85 0.32
C ASN A 147 -10.95 -2.09 0.01
N ILE A 148 -11.64 -2.38 -1.10
CA ILE A 148 -12.89 -1.69 -1.49
C ILE A 148 -13.97 -1.79 -0.40
N VAL A 149 -14.13 -2.97 0.20
CA VAL A 149 -15.10 -3.19 1.28
C VAL A 149 -14.73 -2.36 2.51
N LEU A 150 -13.46 -2.41 2.92
CA LEU A 150 -12.98 -1.67 4.09
C LEU A 150 -12.96 -0.16 3.86
N ASP A 151 -12.66 0.32 2.67
CA ASP A 151 -12.75 1.72 2.30
C ASP A 151 -14.14 2.26 2.60
N THR A 152 -15.17 1.56 2.11
CA THR A 152 -16.57 1.95 2.35
C THR A 152 -16.91 1.99 3.84
N ILE A 153 -16.46 1.00 4.62
CA ILE A 153 -16.75 0.91 6.05
C ILE A 153 -16.02 1.99 6.84
N LEU A 154 -14.72 2.17 6.61
CA LEU A 154 -13.86 3.02 7.44
C LEU A 154 -13.97 4.50 7.07
N ILE A 155 -14.12 4.83 5.79
CA ILE A 155 -14.28 6.23 5.36
C ILE A 155 -15.60 6.81 5.89
N PHE A 156 -16.69 6.07 5.76
CA PHE A 156 -18.02 6.53 6.15
C PHE A 156 -18.39 6.22 7.61
N GLY A 157 -17.60 5.39 8.31
CA GLY A 157 -17.88 5.00 9.69
C GLY A 157 -19.09 4.08 9.80
N LEU A 158 -19.22 3.10 8.92
CA LEU A 158 -20.31 2.13 8.93
C LEU A 158 -20.06 1.01 9.95
N LEU A 159 -21.10 0.24 10.28
CA LEU A 159 -21.02 -0.93 11.17
C LEU A 159 -20.47 -0.62 12.58
N GLY A 160 -20.60 0.62 13.05
CA GLY A 160 -20.13 1.02 14.39
C GLY A 160 -18.65 1.43 14.45
N PHE A 161 -17.95 1.48 13.33
CA PHE A 161 -16.60 2.06 13.26
C PHE A 161 -16.65 3.59 13.29
N PRO A 162 -15.63 4.25 13.88
CA PRO A 162 -15.52 5.70 13.80
C PRO A 162 -15.27 6.11 12.34
N ARG A 163 -15.81 7.26 11.96
CA ARG A 163 -15.54 7.85 10.64
C ARG A 163 -14.08 8.33 10.59
N MET A 164 -13.25 7.65 9.83
CA MET A 164 -11.81 7.88 9.76
C MET A 164 -11.37 8.69 8.53
N GLU A 165 -12.29 8.96 7.60
CA GLU A 165 -12.01 9.74 6.37
C GLU A 165 -10.74 9.25 5.63
N VAL A 166 -9.74 10.14 5.48
CA VAL A 166 -8.48 9.83 4.77
C VAL A 166 -7.66 8.74 5.46
N ALA A 167 -7.63 8.74 6.80
CA ALA A 167 -6.95 7.69 7.56
C ALA A 167 -7.62 6.32 7.36
N GLY A 168 -8.96 6.30 7.21
CA GLY A 168 -9.72 5.09 6.90
C GLY A 168 -9.31 4.46 5.58
N ALA A 169 -9.17 5.26 4.53
CA ALA A 169 -8.67 4.81 3.23
C ALA A 169 -7.24 4.24 3.32
N ALA A 170 -6.36 4.89 4.09
CA ALA A 170 -5.00 4.41 4.30
C ALA A 170 -4.97 3.04 5.03
N VAL A 171 -5.77 2.89 6.08
CA VAL A 171 -5.88 1.63 6.84
C VAL A 171 -6.47 0.51 5.96
N ALA A 172 -7.53 0.78 5.21
CA ALA A 172 -8.13 -0.18 4.29
C ALA A 172 -7.14 -0.67 3.23
N THR A 173 -6.33 0.24 2.69
CA THR A 173 -5.26 -0.08 1.74
C THR A 173 -4.24 -1.05 2.34
N ILE A 174 -3.76 -0.77 3.55
CA ILE A 174 -2.79 -1.64 4.22
C ILE A 174 -3.37 -3.02 4.53
N VAL A 175 -4.59 -3.06 5.07
CA VAL A 175 -5.25 -4.34 5.38
C VAL A 175 -5.44 -5.16 4.11
N GLY A 176 -5.89 -4.53 3.00
CA GLY A 176 -5.99 -5.19 1.69
C GLY A 176 -4.66 -5.77 1.21
N GLN A 177 -3.56 -5.03 1.38
CA GLN A 177 -2.21 -5.49 1.03
C GLN A 177 -1.76 -6.68 1.90
N PHE A 178 -2.03 -6.65 3.21
CA PHE A 178 -1.72 -7.79 4.08
C PHE A 178 -2.57 -9.03 3.77
N VAL A 179 -3.84 -8.86 3.41
CA VAL A 179 -4.69 -9.97 2.93
C VAL A 179 -4.14 -10.56 1.65
N GLY A 180 -3.79 -9.72 0.66
CA GLY A 180 -3.14 -10.16 -0.57
C GLY A 180 -1.81 -10.86 -0.30
N ALA A 181 -0.95 -10.28 0.55
CA ALA A 181 0.32 -10.88 0.95
C ALA A 181 0.15 -12.23 1.62
N GLY A 182 -0.74 -12.32 2.59
CA GLY A 182 -1.02 -13.57 3.33
C GLY A 182 -1.53 -14.67 2.41
N LEU A 183 -2.48 -14.34 1.53
CA LEU A 183 -3.01 -15.29 0.56
C LEU A 183 -1.94 -15.70 -0.47
N GLY A 184 -1.17 -14.74 -1.00
CA GLY A 184 -0.08 -15.02 -1.94
C GLY A 184 0.98 -15.94 -1.35
N LEU A 185 1.42 -15.68 -0.10
CA LEU A 185 2.37 -16.55 0.59
C LEU A 185 1.78 -17.93 0.90
N PHE A 186 0.53 -18.01 1.34
CA PHE A 186 -0.14 -19.28 1.59
C PHE A 186 -0.25 -20.13 0.33
N LEU A 187 -0.55 -19.54 -0.82
CA LEU A 187 -0.63 -20.22 -2.10
C LEU A 187 0.73 -20.70 -2.62
N ASN A 188 1.82 -20.06 -2.20
CA ASN A 188 3.19 -20.51 -2.49
C ASN A 188 3.61 -21.75 -1.67
N LEU A 189 2.99 -21.99 -0.51
CA LEU A 189 3.29 -23.17 0.32
C LEU A 189 2.58 -24.46 -0.14
N LYS A 190 1.64 -24.34 -1.07
CA LYS A 190 0.93 -25.46 -1.70
C LYS A 190 1.48 -25.80 -3.07
#